data_7fcc445c3230c1b02d129298289b8c87
#
_entry.id   7fcc445c3230c1b02d129298289b8c87
#
_cell.length_a   1.000
_cell.length_b   1.000
_cell.length_c   1.000
_cell.angle_alpha   90.00
_cell.angle_beta   90.00
_cell.angle_gamma   90.00
#
_symmetry.space_group_name_H-M   'P 1'
#
loop_
_entity.id
_entity.type
_entity.pdbx_description
1 polymer ?
#
loop_
_entity_poly.entity_id
_entity_poly.type
_entity_poly.pdbx_seq_one_letter_code
_entity_poly.pdbx_strand_id
1 'polypeptide(L)'
;ESWKVVKKLRDADPDHVLGASFRRNYGKSPALNTGFRMASGDVVITMDADLQDSPDEIPELYRMVREEGYDLVSGYKKKRYDPLSKTIPTKLFNATARRVSGIHNLHDFNCGLKAYRSAVVKHIEVYGDMHRYTPYLAKLAGFGKIGEKVVQHRARKYGKTKFGLDRFVNGYLDLATLWFTGKFGKKPMHFFGLLGSLMFFLGFIAVAIVGGMKLYHLYSGAPYILVTDSPYFYLSLVLMILGSQLFLAGFVGELVVRNSPKRNEYEIEETLEP
;
A
#
# COMPACT_ATOMS: atom_id res chain seq x y z
N GLU A 1 15.50 4.58 28.42
CA GLU A 1 16.39 3.46 28.85
C GLU A 1 16.87 2.61 27.70
N SER A 2 16.01 2.23 26.74
CA SER A 2 16.38 1.38 25.59
C SER A 2 17.59 1.89 24.80
N TRP A 3 17.69 3.22 24.57
CA TRP A 3 18.81 3.80 23.86
C TRP A 3 20.15 3.66 24.60
N LYS A 4 20.14 3.70 25.95
CA LYS A 4 21.33 3.44 26.75
C LYS A 4 21.83 1.99 26.57
N VAL A 5 20.89 1.03 26.46
CA VAL A 5 21.22 -0.38 26.21
C VAL A 5 21.82 -0.55 24.82
N VAL A 6 21.22 0.07 23.79
CA VAL A 6 21.76 0.02 22.42
C VAL A 6 23.17 0.59 22.35
N LYS A 7 23.44 1.75 23.02
CA LYS A 7 24.78 2.31 23.09
C LYS A 7 25.78 1.34 23.74
N LYS A 8 25.38 0.75 24.88
CA LYS A 8 26.26 -0.22 25.58
C LYS A 8 26.57 -1.43 24.71
N LEU A 9 25.61 -1.96 23.98
CA LEU A 9 25.83 -3.07 23.06
C LEU A 9 26.76 -2.66 21.91
N ARG A 10 26.56 -1.47 21.36
CA ARG A 10 27.42 -0.95 20.29
C ARG A 10 28.85 -0.71 20.79
N ASP A 11 29.02 -0.21 22.01
CA ASP A 11 30.36 -0.01 22.60
C ASP A 11 31.08 -1.33 22.88
N ALA A 12 30.33 -2.41 23.13
CA ALA A 12 30.87 -3.75 23.31
C ALA A 12 31.22 -4.46 21.98
N ASP A 13 30.49 -4.14 20.87
CA ASP A 13 30.68 -4.74 19.55
C ASP A 13 30.44 -3.68 18.46
N PRO A 14 31.40 -2.78 18.23
CA PRO A 14 31.24 -1.66 17.32
C PRO A 14 31.18 -2.07 15.83
N ASP A 15 31.72 -3.23 15.49
CA ASP A 15 31.77 -3.70 14.10
C ASP A 15 30.43 -4.32 13.64
N HIS A 16 29.65 -4.89 14.58
CA HIS A 16 28.41 -5.59 14.24
C HIS A 16 27.14 -4.88 14.75
N VAL A 17 27.24 -4.00 15.74
CA VAL A 17 26.10 -3.31 16.31
C VAL A 17 26.04 -1.87 15.85
N LEU A 18 25.03 -1.56 15.05
CA LEU A 18 24.70 -0.20 14.64
C LEU A 18 23.41 0.25 15.32
N GLY A 19 23.25 1.55 15.54
CA GLY A 19 22.06 2.10 16.16
C GLY A 19 21.69 3.48 15.59
N ALA A 20 20.40 3.72 15.42
CA ALA A 20 19.86 5.02 15.06
C ALA A 20 18.77 5.43 16.04
N SER A 21 18.78 6.68 16.48
CA SER A 21 17.76 7.24 17.35
C SER A 21 17.15 8.48 16.74
N PHE A 22 15.85 8.49 16.62
CA PHE A 22 15.11 9.65 16.13
C PHE A 22 14.92 10.69 17.25
N ARG A 23 14.82 11.95 16.88
CA ARG A 23 14.51 13.03 17.83
C ARG A 23 13.11 12.93 18.43
N ARG A 24 12.15 12.30 17.71
CA ARG A 24 10.79 11.98 18.16
C ARG A 24 10.32 10.67 17.54
N ASN A 25 9.20 10.14 17.99
CA ASN A 25 8.59 8.97 17.39
C ASN A 25 7.97 9.36 16.02
N TYR A 26 8.53 8.82 14.94
CA TYR A 26 8.02 8.95 13.57
C TYR A 26 7.25 7.73 13.09
N GLY A 27 7.13 6.68 13.93
CA GLY A 27 6.49 5.43 13.58
C GLY A 27 7.43 4.36 13.04
N LYS A 28 6.85 3.22 12.65
CA LYS A 28 7.60 2.01 12.25
C LYS A 28 8.20 2.13 10.85
N SER A 29 7.49 2.72 9.90
CA SER A 29 7.94 2.80 8.51
C SER A 29 9.23 3.61 8.35
N PRO A 30 9.36 4.84 8.90
CA PRO A 30 10.63 5.56 8.89
C PRO A 30 11.76 4.82 9.58
N ALA A 31 11.47 4.07 10.67
CA ALA A 31 12.48 3.27 11.34
C ALA A 31 13.00 2.14 10.46
N LEU A 32 12.11 1.42 9.78
CA LEU A 32 12.48 0.40 8.80
C LEU A 32 13.27 0.99 7.63
N ASN A 33 12.81 2.10 7.06
CA ASN A 33 13.48 2.75 5.94
C ASN A 33 14.92 3.20 6.32
N THR A 34 15.09 3.71 7.55
CA THR A 34 16.43 4.05 8.06
C THR A 34 17.29 2.80 8.22
N GLY A 35 16.76 1.73 8.81
CA GLY A 35 17.45 0.46 8.95
C GLY A 35 17.84 -0.14 7.58
N PHE A 36 16.97 -0.09 6.59
CA PHE A 36 17.25 -0.56 5.23
C PHE A 36 18.38 0.22 4.56
N ARG A 37 18.45 1.53 4.77
CA ARG A 37 19.58 2.35 4.28
C ARG A 37 20.91 1.99 4.94
N MET A 38 20.88 1.71 6.25
CA MET A 38 22.08 1.35 7.03
C MET A 38 22.56 -0.08 6.78
N ALA A 39 21.66 -0.98 6.38
CA ALA A 39 22.01 -2.38 6.16
C ALA A 39 22.95 -2.55 4.95
N SER A 40 24.01 -3.35 5.11
CA SER A 40 25.01 -3.64 4.08
C SER A 40 25.12 -5.13 3.69
N GLY A 41 24.44 -6.01 4.43
CA GLY A 41 24.49 -7.45 4.17
C GLY A 41 23.68 -7.87 2.94
N ASP A 42 23.98 -9.03 2.36
CA ASP A 42 23.30 -9.61 1.19
C ASP A 42 21.83 -9.97 1.50
N VAL A 43 21.56 -10.36 2.74
CA VAL A 43 20.22 -10.66 3.25
C VAL A 43 19.92 -9.74 4.42
N VAL A 44 18.79 -9.06 4.37
CA VAL A 44 18.33 -8.17 5.44
C VAL A 44 17.12 -8.79 6.11
N ILE A 45 17.16 -8.94 7.44
CA ILE A 45 16.07 -9.52 8.21
C ILE A 45 15.51 -8.47 9.17
N THR A 46 14.20 -8.29 9.15
CA THR A 46 13.49 -7.42 10.09
C THR A 46 12.83 -8.27 11.17
N MET A 47 12.88 -7.80 12.41
CA MET A 47 12.22 -8.44 13.55
C MET A 47 11.74 -7.36 14.54
N ASP A 48 10.57 -7.59 15.15
CA ASP A 48 10.06 -6.70 16.19
C ASP A 48 10.77 -6.98 17.54
N ALA A 49 11.15 -5.91 18.26
CA ALA A 49 11.88 -6.01 19.52
C ALA A 49 10.97 -6.27 20.74
N ASP A 50 9.76 -6.78 20.56
CA ASP A 50 8.78 -7.04 21.63
C ASP A 50 8.82 -8.49 22.15
N LEU A 51 9.82 -9.27 21.72
CA LEU A 51 10.07 -10.66 22.10
C LEU A 51 8.95 -11.64 21.71
N GLN A 52 8.08 -11.26 20.78
CA GLN A 52 7.03 -12.15 20.27
C GLN A 52 7.53 -13.05 19.13
N ASP A 53 8.47 -12.58 18.34
CA ASP A 53 9.10 -13.35 17.26
C ASP A 53 10.32 -14.13 17.79
N SER A 54 10.55 -15.36 17.30
CA SER A 54 11.67 -16.19 17.72
C SER A 54 12.88 -15.97 16.82
N PRO A 55 14.07 -15.66 17.36
CA PRO A 55 15.31 -15.61 16.58
C PRO A 55 15.68 -16.96 15.93
N ASP A 56 15.17 -18.08 16.45
CA ASP A 56 15.42 -19.43 15.90
C ASP A 56 14.89 -19.61 14.47
N GLU A 57 14.01 -18.69 14.01
CA GLU A 57 13.49 -18.70 12.65
C GLU A 57 14.43 -18.05 11.62
N ILE A 58 15.44 -17.29 12.09
CA ILE A 58 16.38 -16.53 11.26
C ILE A 58 17.18 -17.41 10.29
N PRO A 59 17.78 -18.55 10.72
CA PRO A 59 18.60 -19.37 9.83
C PRO A 59 17.83 -19.88 8.62
N GLU A 60 16.57 -20.30 8.81
CA GLU A 60 15.77 -20.83 7.72
C GLU A 60 15.28 -19.71 6.79
N LEU A 61 14.90 -18.54 7.31
CA LEU A 61 14.54 -17.37 6.50
C LEU A 61 15.73 -16.91 5.66
N TYR A 62 16.95 -16.94 6.23
CA TYR A 62 18.19 -16.64 5.52
C TYR A 62 18.42 -17.64 4.37
N ARG A 63 18.28 -18.95 4.65
CA ARG A 63 18.45 -20.01 3.67
C ARG A 63 17.48 -19.84 2.48
N MET A 64 16.20 -19.55 2.74
CA MET A 64 15.21 -19.33 1.69
C MET A 64 15.59 -18.17 0.77
N VAL A 65 16.08 -17.07 1.31
CA VAL A 65 16.52 -15.93 0.49
C VAL A 65 17.81 -16.23 -0.24
N ARG A 66 18.83 -16.79 0.46
CA ARG A 66 20.19 -16.95 -0.08
C ARG A 66 20.32 -18.13 -1.03
N GLU A 67 19.72 -19.27 -0.69
CA GLU A 67 19.90 -20.53 -1.42
C GLU A 67 18.72 -20.82 -2.36
N GLU A 68 17.49 -20.56 -1.93
CA GLU A 68 16.31 -20.78 -2.77
C GLU A 68 15.98 -19.57 -3.67
N GLY A 69 16.69 -18.45 -3.50
CA GLY A 69 16.61 -17.28 -4.36
C GLY A 69 15.31 -16.50 -4.24
N TYR A 70 14.65 -16.51 -3.08
CA TYR A 70 13.52 -15.61 -2.82
C TYR A 70 13.98 -14.17 -2.74
N ASP A 71 13.19 -13.26 -3.31
CA ASP A 71 13.40 -11.82 -3.15
C ASP A 71 12.99 -11.36 -1.76
N LEU A 72 11.87 -11.91 -1.26
CA LEU A 72 11.32 -11.63 0.05
C LEU A 72 10.61 -12.86 0.62
N VAL A 73 10.85 -13.15 1.89
CA VAL A 73 10.11 -14.17 2.64
C VAL A 73 9.46 -13.52 3.86
N SER A 74 8.13 -13.64 3.97
CA SER A 74 7.36 -13.15 5.13
C SER A 74 7.07 -14.26 6.11
N GLY A 75 7.19 -14.00 7.40
CA GLY A 75 6.69 -14.91 8.42
C GLY A 75 5.17 -14.99 8.40
N TYR A 76 4.63 -16.19 8.71
CA TYR A 76 3.21 -16.42 8.90
C TYR A 76 2.92 -16.95 10.31
N LYS A 77 2.22 -16.16 11.11
CA LYS A 77 1.81 -16.52 12.46
C LYS A 77 0.53 -17.36 12.42
N LYS A 78 0.67 -18.68 12.13
CA LYS A 78 -0.46 -19.60 11.96
C LYS A 78 -1.29 -19.74 13.25
N LYS A 79 -0.63 -19.84 14.41
CA LYS A 79 -1.28 -19.83 15.73
C LYS A 79 -1.14 -18.42 16.32
N ARG A 80 -2.26 -17.71 16.44
CA ARG A 80 -2.32 -16.39 17.07
C ARG A 80 -3.00 -16.50 18.42
N TYR A 81 -2.41 -15.89 19.43
CA TYR A 81 -2.98 -15.77 20.77
C TYR A 81 -3.76 -14.46 20.94
N ASP A 82 -4.12 -13.80 19.83
CA ASP A 82 -4.89 -12.56 19.83
C ASP A 82 -6.39 -12.80 19.97
N PRO A 83 -7.16 -11.90 20.65
CA PRO A 83 -8.60 -12.00 20.79
C PRO A 83 -9.32 -11.93 19.42
N LEU A 84 -10.51 -12.54 19.35
CA LEU A 84 -11.34 -12.63 18.13
C LEU A 84 -11.64 -11.27 17.50
N SER A 85 -11.82 -10.22 18.31
CA SER A 85 -12.03 -8.85 17.86
C SER A 85 -10.90 -8.29 16.98
N LYS A 86 -9.69 -8.85 17.06
CA LYS A 86 -8.55 -8.50 16.22
C LYS A 86 -8.37 -9.47 15.06
N THR A 87 -8.75 -10.73 15.23
CA THR A 87 -8.51 -11.78 14.24
C THR A 87 -9.40 -11.61 13.01
N ILE A 88 -10.68 -11.26 13.17
CA ILE A 88 -11.63 -11.09 12.06
C ILE A 88 -11.23 -9.90 11.16
N PRO A 89 -11.00 -8.68 11.70
CA PRO A 89 -10.54 -7.55 10.87
C PRO A 89 -9.22 -7.84 10.15
N THR A 90 -8.28 -8.55 10.82
CA THR A 90 -7.00 -8.90 10.19
C THR A 90 -7.17 -9.90 9.04
N LYS A 91 -8.08 -10.89 9.15
CA LYS A 91 -8.37 -11.82 8.06
C LYS A 91 -8.96 -11.11 6.84
N LEU A 92 -9.92 -10.21 7.07
CA LEU A 92 -10.52 -9.41 5.99
C LEU A 92 -9.47 -8.53 5.32
N PHE A 93 -8.66 -7.83 6.11
CA PHE A 93 -7.55 -7.02 5.61
C PHE A 93 -6.58 -7.83 4.75
N ASN A 94 -6.11 -8.98 5.22
CA ASN A 94 -5.19 -9.83 4.47
C ASN A 94 -5.83 -10.39 3.19
N ALA A 95 -7.13 -10.71 3.20
CA ALA A 95 -7.85 -11.14 2.00
C ALA A 95 -7.91 -10.03 0.94
N THR A 96 -8.22 -8.80 1.36
CA THR A 96 -8.21 -7.62 0.48
C THR A 96 -6.81 -7.32 -0.03
N ALA A 97 -5.80 -7.36 0.84
CA ALA A 97 -4.41 -7.12 0.47
C ALA A 97 -3.91 -8.15 -0.57
N ARG A 98 -4.24 -9.44 -0.42
CA ARG A 98 -3.94 -10.47 -1.43
C ARG A 98 -4.56 -10.17 -2.79
N ARG A 99 -5.84 -9.80 -2.80
CA ARG A 99 -6.57 -9.51 -4.04
C ARG A 99 -6.00 -8.29 -4.76
N VAL A 100 -5.72 -7.24 -4.01
CA VAL A 100 -5.21 -5.96 -4.54
C VAL A 100 -3.77 -6.07 -5.00
N SER A 101 -2.91 -6.72 -4.20
CA SER A 101 -1.48 -6.91 -4.56
C SER A 101 -1.26 -8.01 -5.59
N GLY A 102 -2.22 -8.92 -5.75
CA GLY A 102 -2.05 -10.13 -6.56
C GLY A 102 -0.97 -11.09 -6.01
N ILE A 103 -0.66 -11.02 -4.70
CA ILE A 103 0.26 -11.93 -4.00
C ILE A 103 -0.59 -12.94 -3.25
N HIS A 104 -0.91 -14.05 -3.92
CA HIS A 104 -1.89 -15.03 -3.41
C HIS A 104 -1.33 -15.98 -2.36
N ASN A 105 -0.02 -16.17 -2.33
CA ASN A 105 0.68 -17.09 -1.43
C ASN A 105 0.99 -16.51 -0.04
N LEU A 106 0.65 -15.24 0.22
CA LEU A 106 0.83 -14.62 1.54
C LEU A 106 -0.48 -14.65 2.35
N HIS A 107 -0.43 -15.22 3.55
CA HIS A 107 -1.54 -15.24 4.52
C HIS A 107 -1.43 -14.10 5.53
N ASP A 108 -0.22 -13.58 5.79
CA ASP A 108 0.02 -12.54 6.79
C ASP A 108 0.94 -11.41 6.27
N PHE A 109 0.34 -10.34 5.79
CA PHE A 109 1.08 -9.13 5.40
C PHE A 109 1.67 -8.37 6.58
N ASN A 110 1.08 -8.51 7.78
CA ASN A 110 1.42 -7.73 8.97
C ASN A 110 2.56 -8.32 9.81
N CYS A 111 3.06 -9.51 9.48
CA CYS A 111 4.17 -10.11 10.23
C CYS A 111 5.40 -9.19 10.20
N GLY A 112 5.98 -8.89 11.36
CA GLY A 112 7.20 -8.08 11.48
C GLY A 112 8.46 -8.82 11.06
N LEU A 113 8.45 -10.16 11.25
CA LEU A 113 9.57 -11.02 10.88
C LEU A 113 9.54 -11.29 9.37
N LYS A 114 10.50 -10.71 8.66
CA LYS A 114 10.66 -10.87 7.21
C LYS A 114 12.12 -10.89 6.83
N ALA A 115 12.47 -11.67 5.81
CA ALA A 115 13.79 -11.67 5.20
C ALA A 115 13.71 -11.13 3.77
N TYR A 116 14.70 -10.36 3.37
CA TYR A 116 14.77 -9.67 2.09
C TYR A 116 16.13 -9.88 1.47
N ARG A 117 16.19 -10.05 0.16
CA ARG A 117 17.41 -9.85 -0.60
C ARG A 117 17.80 -8.36 -0.51
N SER A 118 19.08 -8.05 -0.36
CA SER A 118 19.58 -6.67 -0.20
C SER A 118 19.06 -5.73 -1.30
N ALA A 119 19.00 -6.19 -2.54
CA ALA A 119 18.48 -5.42 -3.66
C ALA A 119 17.04 -4.91 -3.39
N VAL A 120 16.17 -5.73 -2.78
CA VAL A 120 14.79 -5.32 -2.47
C VAL A 120 14.75 -4.10 -1.57
N VAL A 121 15.46 -4.15 -0.43
CA VAL A 121 15.43 -3.06 0.56
C VAL A 121 16.12 -1.78 0.07
N LYS A 122 16.98 -1.87 -0.94
CA LYS A 122 17.63 -0.70 -1.55
C LYS A 122 16.74 -0.02 -2.60
N HIS A 123 15.75 -0.73 -3.17
CA HIS A 123 14.87 -0.21 -4.21
C HIS A 123 13.46 0.15 -3.71
N ILE A 124 13.05 -0.32 -2.53
CA ILE A 124 11.75 0.07 -1.95
C ILE A 124 11.91 1.24 -0.98
N GLU A 125 10.94 2.15 -1.02
CA GLU A 125 10.80 3.23 -0.05
C GLU A 125 9.60 2.94 0.87
N VAL A 126 9.84 2.93 2.20
CA VAL A 126 8.82 2.62 3.20
C VAL A 126 8.48 3.89 3.98
N TYR A 127 7.33 4.48 3.71
CA TYR A 127 6.84 5.71 4.35
C TYR A 127 5.42 5.53 4.91
N GLY A 128 4.89 6.52 5.62
CA GLY A 128 3.55 6.44 6.22
C GLY A 128 3.37 5.18 7.07
N ASP A 129 2.31 4.43 6.85
CA ASP A 129 2.04 3.14 7.48
C ASP A 129 2.35 1.93 6.57
N MET A 130 3.15 2.13 5.52
CA MET A 130 3.43 1.13 4.47
C MET A 130 4.33 -0.03 4.92
N HIS A 131 4.83 -0.04 6.15
CA HIS A 131 5.61 -1.14 6.71
C HIS A 131 4.89 -2.52 6.62
N ARG A 132 3.57 -2.53 6.51
CA ARG A 132 2.76 -3.75 6.34
C ARG A 132 2.81 -4.28 4.91
N TYR A 133 3.04 -3.39 3.96
CA TYR A 133 2.95 -3.66 2.53
C TYR A 133 4.31 -3.82 1.86
N THR A 134 5.38 -4.05 2.63
CA THR A 134 6.71 -4.29 2.06
C THR A 134 6.73 -5.39 0.99
N PRO A 135 5.94 -6.50 1.08
CA PRO A 135 5.84 -7.45 -0.02
C PRO A 135 5.21 -6.85 -1.28
N TYR A 136 4.21 -5.97 -1.13
CA TYR A 136 3.59 -5.32 -2.28
C TYR A 136 4.51 -4.26 -2.90
N LEU A 137 5.22 -3.49 -2.08
CA LEU A 137 6.25 -2.55 -2.55
C LEU A 137 7.35 -3.29 -3.32
N ALA A 138 7.82 -4.44 -2.81
CA ALA A 138 8.80 -5.28 -3.50
C ALA A 138 8.27 -5.72 -4.88
N LYS A 139 7.03 -6.20 -4.95
CA LYS A 139 6.40 -6.59 -6.21
C LYS A 139 6.28 -5.43 -7.19
N LEU A 140 5.92 -4.23 -6.73
CA LEU A 140 5.84 -3.02 -7.57
C LEU A 140 7.21 -2.58 -8.10
N ALA A 141 8.28 -2.83 -7.34
CA ALA A 141 9.65 -2.61 -7.75
C ALA A 141 10.24 -3.73 -8.63
N GLY A 142 9.42 -4.73 -9.04
CA GLY A 142 9.82 -5.80 -9.94
C GLY A 142 10.29 -7.10 -9.25
N PHE A 143 10.37 -7.14 -7.91
CA PHE A 143 10.77 -8.33 -7.16
C PHE A 143 9.57 -9.25 -6.93
N GLY A 144 9.43 -10.29 -7.74
CA GLY A 144 8.24 -11.13 -7.81
C GLY A 144 8.32 -12.45 -7.04
N LYS A 145 9.51 -12.93 -6.69
CA LYS A 145 9.67 -14.22 -5.98
C LYS A 145 9.48 -14.05 -4.48
N ILE A 146 8.22 -13.93 -4.07
CA ILE A 146 7.81 -13.68 -2.68
C ILE A 146 7.32 -14.98 -2.06
N GLY A 147 7.90 -15.35 -0.91
CA GLY A 147 7.58 -16.56 -0.15
C GLY A 147 6.97 -16.28 1.22
N GLU A 148 6.44 -17.32 1.83
CA GLU A 148 5.92 -17.29 3.20
C GLU A 148 6.42 -18.50 3.98
N LYS A 149 6.80 -18.28 5.24
CA LYS A 149 7.21 -19.33 6.18
C LYS A 149 6.36 -19.29 7.43
N VAL A 150 5.82 -20.42 7.86
CA VAL A 150 5.18 -20.51 9.18
C VAL A 150 6.23 -20.32 10.27
N VAL A 151 6.01 -19.31 11.13
CA VAL A 151 6.94 -18.95 12.21
C VAL A 151 6.28 -19.09 13.56
N GLN A 152 7.11 -19.36 14.59
CA GLN A 152 6.66 -19.42 15.96
C GLN A 152 6.33 -18.01 16.45
N HIS A 153 5.21 -17.88 17.14
CA HIS A 153 4.78 -16.65 17.77
C HIS A 153 4.54 -16.87 19.26
N ARG A 154 5.16 -16.04 20.08
CA ARG A 154 5.04 -16.09 21.54
C ARG A 154 4.04 -15.04 22.03
N ALA A 155 3.37 -15.33 23.14
CA ALA A 155 2.53 -14.33 23.80
C ALA A 155 3.39 -13.16 24.28
N ARG A 156 2.85 -11.94 24.17
CA ARG A 156 3.55 -10.72 24.62
C ARG A 156 3.82 -10.78 26.13
N LYS A 157 5.06 -10.61 26.51
CA LYS A 157 5.48 -10.59 27.93
C LYS A 157 5.39 -9.19 28.54
N TYR A 158 5.66 -8.12 27.75
CA TYR A 158 5.76 -6.75 28.23
C TYR A 158 4.97 -5.78 27.36
N GLY A 159 4.43 -4.71 27.97
CA GLY A 159 3.75 -3.62 27.28
C GLY A 159 2.27 -3.89 26.98
N LYS A 160 1.52 -2.81 26.67
CA LYS A 160 0.11 -2.86 26.27
C LYS A 160 -0.04 -2.65 24.77
N THR A 161 -0.95 -3.37 24.16
CA THR A 161 -1.27 -3.20 22.74
C THR A 161 -2.01 -1.88 22.51
N LYS A 162 -1.47 -1.01 21.67
CA LYS A 162 -2.12 0.22 21.21
C LYS A 162 -2.87 -0.05 19.88
N PHE A 163 -3.91 -0.88 19.91
CA PHE A 163 -4.69 -1.20 18.70
C PHE A 163 -5.96 -0.36 18.70
N GLY A 164 -6.10 0.60 17.77
CA GLY A 164 -7.28 1.43 17.55
C GLY A 164 -7.92 1.15 16.18
N LEU A 165 -9.19 1.56 16.01
CA LEU A 165 -9.93 1.50 14.74
C LEU A 165 -9.26 2.35 13.66
N ASP A 166 -8.64 3.48 14.04
CA ASP A 166 -7.91 4.39 13.12
C ASP A 166 -6.84 3.66 12.33
N ARG A 167 -6.16 2.71 12.96
CA ARG A 167 -5.12 1.91 12.31
C ARG A 167 -5.67 0.97 11.23
N PHE A 168 -6.91 0.55 11.36
CA PHE A 168 -7.60 -0.28 10.37
C PHE A 168 -8.02 0.56 9.16
N VAL A 169 -8.64 1.72 9.40
CA VAL A 169 -9.02 2.67 8.34
C VAL A 169 -7.79 3.12 7.55
N ASN A 170 -6.74 3.56 8.25
CA ASN A 170 -5.48 3.96 7.62
C ASN A 170 -4.90 2.84 6.76
N GLY A 171 -4.95 1.58 7.24
CA GLY A 171 -4.48 0.45 6.45
C GLY A 171 -5.22 0.28 5.12
N TYR A 172 -6.53 0.47 5.06
CA TYR A 172 -7.27 0.42 3.79
C TYR A 172 -6.96 1.60 2.89
N LEU A 173 -6.83 2.81 3.44
CA LEU A 173 -6.44 4.00 2.67
C LEU A 173 -5.05 3.84 2.06
N ASP A 174 -4.09 3.32 2.83
CA ASP A 174 -2.74 3.02 2.33
C ASP A 174 -2.77 1.97 1.21
N LEU A 175 -3.59 0.92 1.37
CA LEU A 175 -3.74 -0.11 0.34
C LEU A 175 -4.35 0.46 -0.94
N ALA A 176 -5.37 1.32 -0.83
CA ALA A 176 -5.98 2.01 -1.97
C ALA A 176 -4.96 2.93 -2.66
N THR A 177 -4.16 3.67 -1.87
CA THR A 177 -3.08 4.53 -2.38
C THR A 177 -2.04 3.72 -3.13
N LEU A 178 -1.57 2.60 -2.57
CA LEU A 178 -0.60 1.72 -3.23
C LEU A 178 -1.16 1.09 -4.51
N TRP A 179 -2.42 0.67 -4.49
CA TRP A 179 -3.06 0.14 -5.70
C TRP A 179 -3.15 1.20 -6.79
N PHE A 180 -3.60 2.40 -6.42
CA PHE A 180 -3.73 3.49 -7.37
C PHE A 180 -2.38 3.92 -7.93
N THR A 181 -1.39 4.18 -7.06
CA THR A 181 -0.05 4.62 -7.48
C THR A 181 0.69 3.54 -8.26
N GLY A 182 0.54 2.27 -7.88
CA GLY A 182 1.15 1.14 -8.60
C GLY A 182 0.56 0.93 -10.00
N LYS A 183 -0.73 1.16 -10.19
CA LYS A 183 -1.41 0.93 -11.47
C LYS A 183 -1.50 2.19 -12.34
N PHE A 184 -1.76 3.33 -11.73
CA PHE A 184 -2.08 4.58 -12.42
C PHE A 184 -1.10 5.73 -12.09
N GLY A 185 -0.13 5.51 -11.20
CA GLY A 185 0.78 6.54 -10.73
C GLY A 185 1.57 7.22 -11.86
N LYS A 186 1.91 6.50 -12.94
CA LYS A 186 2.54 7.06 -14.15
C LYS A 186 1.53 7.50 -15.23
N LYS A 187 0.23 7.22 -15.06
CA LYS A 187 -0.84 7.49 -16.05
C LYS A 187 -2.18 7.83 -15.35
N PRO A 188 -2.24 8.85 -14.49
CA PRO A 188 -3.44 9.19 -13.73
C PRO A 188 -4.62 9.56 -14.63
N MET A 189 -4.37 10.12 -15.81
CA MET A 189 -5.39 10.47 -16.79
C MET A 189 -6.18 9.23 -17.27
N HIS A 190 -5.57 8.05 -17.33
CA HIS A 190 -6.29 6.83 -17.73
C HIS A 190 -7.37 6.42 -16.73
N PHE A 191 -7.21 6.72 -15.45
CA PHE A 191 -8.23 6.43 -14.43
C PHE A 191 -9.26 7.56 -14.33
N PHE A 192 -8.80 8.75 -13.98
CA PHE A 192 -9.70 9.88 -13.72
C PHE A 192 -10.35 10.43 -15.00
N GLY A 193 -9.61 10.46 -16.10
CA GLY A 193 -10.13 10.92 -17.38
C GLY A 193 -11.20 9.98 -17.95
N LEU A 194 -10.98 8.66 -17.88
CA LEU A 194 -11.98 7.69 -18.33
C LEU A 194 -13.25 7.76 -17.47
N LEU A 195 -13.10 7.72 -16.15
CA LEU A 195 -14.25 7.78 -15.22
C LEU A 195 -14.98 9.12 -15.34
N GLY A 196 -14.24 10.22 -15.41
CA GLY A 196 -14.80 11.57 -15.57
C GLY A 196 -15.56 11.74 -16.88
N SER A 197 -15.01 11.28 -17.99
CA SER A 197 -15.70 11.30 -19.30
C SER A 197 -16.96 10.46 -19.28
N LEU A 198 -16.90 9.24 -18.70
CA LEU A 198 -18.07 8.37 -18.61
C LEU A 198 -19.20 9.04 -17.81
N MET A 199 -18.89 9.59 -16.64
CA MET A 199 -19.88 10.29 -15.81
C MET A 199 -20.46 11.51 -16.52
N PHE A 200 -19.61 12.30 -17.20
CA PHE A 200 -20.04 13.48 -17.94
C PHE A 200 -21.00 13.11 -19.06
N PHE A 201 -20.67 12.12 -19.88
CA PHE A 201 -21.53 11.71 -21.00
C PHE A 201 -22.83 11.04 -20.52
N LEU A 202 -22.80 10.27 -19.44
CA LEU A 202 -24.03 9.72 -18.83
C LEU A 202 -24.96 10.85 -18.35
N GLY A 203 -24.41 11.85 -17.67
CA GLY A 203 -25.16 13.03 -17.24
C GLY A 203 -25.71 13.83 -18.44
N PHE A 204 -24.87 14.02 -19.47
CA PHE A 204 -25.28 14.72 -20.69
C PHE A 204 -26.44 14.01 -21.42
N ILE A 205 -26.34 12.69 -21.59
CA ILE A 205 -27.42 11.89 -22.20
C ILE A 205 -28.70 11.97 -21.37
N ALA A 206 -28.59 11.89 -20.03
CA ALA A 206 -29.75 11.96 -19.15
C ALA A 206 -30.42 13.35 -19.22
N VAL A 207 -29.65 14.44 -19.24
CA VAL A 207 -30.20 15.81 -19.47
C VAL A 207 -30.87 15.92 -20.83
N ALA A 208 -30.23 15.38 -21.88
CA ALA A 208 -30.78 15.40 -23.23
C ALA A 208 -32.11 14.64 -23.33
N ILE A 209 -32.24 13.51 -22.65
CA ILE A 209 -33.50 12.75 -22.58
C ILE A 209 -34.59 13.56 -21.86
N VAL A 210 -34.28 14.11 -20.67
CA VAL A 210 -35.26 14.93 -19.91
C VAL A 210 -35.70 16.16 -20.70
N GLY A 211 -34.75 16.85 -21.33
CA GLY A 211 -35.05 18.01 -22.20
C GLY A 211 -35.83 17.63 -23.45
N GLY A 212 -35.44 16.53 -24.11
CA GLY A 212 -36.12 16.01 -25.29
C GLY A 212 -37.55 15.58 -25.00
N MET A 213 -37.80 14.91 -23.87
CA MET A 213 -39.17 14.58 -23.43
C MET A 213 -39.99 15.84 -23.20
N LYS A 214 -39.44 16.86 -22.57
CA LYS A 214 -40.14 18.15 -22.37
C LYS A 214 -40.47 18.81 -23.69
N LEU A 215 -39.57 18.88 -24.64
CA LEU A 215 -39.82 19.44 -25.97
C LEU A 215 -40.89 18.65 -26.75
N TYR A 216 -40.82 17.32 -26.69
CA TYR A 216 -41.85 16.47 -27.32
C TYR A 216 -43.24 16.72 -26.75
N HIS A 217 -43.41 16.80 -25.42
CA HIS A 217 -44.71 17.09 -24.80
C HIS A 217 -45.18 18.52 -25.05
N LEU A 218 -44.28 19.49 -25.12
CA LEU A 218 -44.58 20.85 -25.50
C LEU A 218 -45.14 20.93 -26.91
N TYR A 219 -44.54 20.20 -27.87
CA TYR A 219 -44.96 20.15 -29.26
C TYR A 219 -46.29 19.41 -29.43
N SER A 220 -46.49 18.33 -28.68
CA SER A 220 -47.74 17.53 -28.74
C SER A 220 -48.90 18.14 -27.95
N GLY A 221 -48.71 19.27 -27.25
CA GLY A 221 -49.75 19.91 -26.42
C GLY A 221 -50.10 19.14 -25.15
N ALA A 222 -49.35 18.10 -24.78
CA ALA A 222 -49.59 17.30 -23.59
C ALA A 222 -49.01 17.97 -22.34
N PRO A 223 -49.68 17.91 -21.17
CA PRO A 223 -49.14 18.44 -19.93
C PRO A 223 -47.88 17.63 -19.50
N TYR A 224 -46.84 18.33 -19.11
CA TYR A 224 -45.61 17.72 -18.61
C TYR A 224 -44.97 18.58 -17.51
N ILE A 225 -44.33 17.96 -16.56
CA ILE A 225 -43.64 18.64 -15.45
C ILE A 225 -42.55 19.59 -15.96
N LEU A 226 -42.20 20.61 -15.18
CA LEU A 226 -41.08 21.47 -15.50
C LEU A 226 -39.78 20.64 -15.40
N VAL A 227 -38.81 20.97 -16.25
CA VAL A 227 -37.50 20.30 -16.23
C VAL A 227 -36.84 20.43 -14.85
N THR A 228 -37.02 21.60 -14.22
CA THR A 228 -36.55 21.90 -12.88
C THR A 228 -37.23 21.13 -11.75
N ASP A 229 -38.43 20.59 -11.99
CA ASP A 229 -39.15 19.78 -11.02
C ASP A 229 -38.79 18.29 -11.10
N SER A 230 -37.96 17.94 -12.09
CA SER A 230 -37.48 16.58 -12.29
C SER A 230 -36.21 16.29 -11.45
N PRO A 231 -36.23 15.32 -10.53
CA PRO A 231 -35.03 14.91 -9.79
C PRO A 231 -33.91 14.44 -10.70
N TYR A 232 -34.27 13.85 -11.84
CA TYR A 232 -33.29 13.35 -12.82
C TYR A 232 -32.47 14.46 -13.46
N PHE A 233 -33.03 15.65 -13.62
CA PHE A 233 -32.31 16.82 -14.12
C PHE A 233 -31.16 17.20 -13.19
N TYR A 234 -31.43 17.31 -11.88
CA TYR A 234 -30.40 17.65 -10.91
C TYR A 234 -29.34 16.55 -10.78
N LEU A 235 -29.74 15.27 -10.78
CA LEU A 235 -28.81 14.15 -10.76
C LEU A 235 -27.88 14.19 -11.98
N SER A 236 -28.43 14.51 -13.16
CA SER A 236 -27.66 14.64 -14.39
C SER A 236 -26.64 15.78 -14.32
N LEU A 237 -27.04 16.95 -13.78
CA LEU A 237 -26.12 18.07 -13.57
C LEU A 237 -24.98 17.70 -12.62
N VAL A 238 -25.30 17.03 -11.50
CA VAL A 238 -24.29 16.56 -10.55
C VAL A 238 -23.29 15.60 -11.22
N LEU A 239 -23.80 14.66 -12.03
CA LEU A 239 -22.92 13.73 -12.78
C LEU A 239 -22.00 14.47 -13.76
N MET A 240 -22.50 15.47 -14.48
CA MET A 240 -21.70 16.28 -15.40
C MET A 240 -20.62 17.08 -14.66
N ILE A 241 -20.98 17.72 -13.54
CA ILE A 241 -20.06 18.53 -12.74
C ILE A 241 -18.95 17.60 -12.17
N LEU A 242 -19.34 16.50 -11.50
CA LEU A 242 -18.39 15.55 -10.94
C LEU A 242 -17.50 14.91 -12.03
N GLY A 243 -18.10 14.59 -13.18
CA GLY A 243 -17.36 14.08 -14.34
C GLY A 243 -16.30 15.04 -14.84
N SER A 244 -16.65 16.33 -14.98
CA SER A 244 -15.72 17.39 -15.35
C SER A 244 -14.61 17.56 -14.33
N GLN A 245 -14.94 17.54 -13.03
CA GLN A 245 -13.95 17.65 -11.95
C GLN A 245 -12.96 16.49 -11.94
N LEU A 246 -13.44 15.24 -12.12
CA LEU A 246 -12.58 14.07 -12.21
C LEU A 246 -11.67 14.14 -13.44
N PHE A 247 -12.19 14.57 -14.59
CA PHE A 247 -11.39 14.75 -15.80
C PHE A 247 -10.27 15.76 -15.58
N LEU A 248 -10.58 16.93 -14.99
CA LEU A 248 -9.58 17.94 -14.65
C LEU A 248 -8.56 17.44 -13.62
N ALA A 249 -9.00 16.67 -12.61
CA ALA A 249 -8.10 16.05 -11.64
C ALA A 249 -7.11 15.08 -12.32
N GLY A 250 -7.59 14.30 -13.29
CA GLY A 250 -6.75 13.44 -14.12
C GLY A 250 -5.72 14.22 -14.93
N PHE A 251 -6.13 15.31 -15.54
CA PHE A 251 -5.25 16.18 -16.31
C PHE A 251 -4.17 16.83 -15.44
N VAL A 252 -4.56 17.35 -14.26
CA VAL A 252 -3.58 17.91 -13.30
C VAL A 252 -2.63 16.83 -12.82
N GLY A 253 -3.12 15.63 -12.50
CA GLY A 253 -2.27 14.48 -12.15
C GLY A 253 -1.25 14.15 -13.25
N GLU A 254 -1.67 14.16 -14.51
CA GLU A 254 -0.78 13.92 -15.65
C GLU A 254 0.30 15.00 -15.78
N LEU A 255 -0.05 16.28 -15.57
CA LEU A 255 0.92 17.37 -15.56
C LEU A 255 1.95 17.23 -14.43
N VAL A 256 1.51 16.81 -13.23
CA VAL A 256 2.42 16.54 -12.09
C VAL A 256 3.41 15.42 -12.44
N VAL A 257 2.92 14.32 -13.00
CA VAL A 257 3.77 13.20 -13.42
C VAL A 257 4.73 13.63 -14.53
N ARG A 258 4.24 14.40 -15.50
CA ARG A 258 5.07 14.89 -16.61
C ARG A 258 6.22 15.79 -16.14
N ASN A 259 6.02 16.58 -15.10
CA ASN A 259 7.02 17.47 -14.53
C ASN A 259 7.92 16.82 -13.47
N SER A 260 7.66 15.53 -13.12
CA SER A 260 8.49 14.82 -12.16
C SER A 260 9.86 14.47 -12.78
N PRO A 261 10.98 14.77 -12.08
CA PRO A 261 12.31 14.37 -12.54
C PRO A 261 12.46 12.84 -12.62
N LYS A 262 11.71 12.09 -11.82
CA LYS A 262 11.71 10.62 -11.79
C LYS A 262 10.78 9.96 -12.81
N ARG A 263 10.21 10.70 -13.76
CA ARG A 263 9.24 10.17 -14.72
C ARG A 263 9.75 8.99 -15.52
N ASN A 264 11.00 9.02 -15.96
CA ASN A 264 11.63 8.00 -16.80
C ASN A 264 12.65 7.14 -16.02
N GLU A 265 12.64 7.21 -14.68
CA GLU A 265 13.41 6.29 -13.86
C GLU A 265 12.69 4.94 -13.81
N TYR A 266 13.41 3.89 -14.19
CA TYR A 266 12.96 2.50 -14.17
C TYR A 266 14.02 1.65 -13.49
N GLU A 267 13.59 0.66 -12.72
CA GLU A 267 14.47 -0.33 -12.11
C GLU A 267 14.98 -1.26 -13.23
N ILE A 268 16.28 -1.26 -13.47
CA ILE A 268 16.94 -2.09 -14.48
C ILE A 268 17.54 -3.29 -13.78
N GLU A 269 17.18 -4.49 -14.20
CA GLU A 269 17.70 -5.73 -13.63
C GLU A 269 19.08 -6.06 -14.16
N GLU A 270 19.31 -5.89 -15.47
CA GLU A 270 20.57 -6.21 -16.14
C GLU A 270 20.75 -5.27 -17.34
N THR A 271 21.98 -4.85 -17.57
CA THR A 271 22.39 -4.06 -18.74
C THR A 271 23.48 -4.81 -19.48
N LEU A 272 23.29 -5.07 -20.76
CA LEU A 272 24.33 -5.57 -21.65
C LEU A 272 24.96 -4.36 -22.33
N GLU A 273 26.20 -4.09 -21.98
CA GLU A 273 26.98 -3.05 -22.64
C GLU A 273 27.77 -3.67 -23.83
N PRO A 274 28.03 -2.90 -24.91
CA PRO A 274 28.74 -3.39 -26.08
C PRO A 274 30.21 -3.71 -25.81
#